data_e3a445e415ab7423f65f77db75fbc3b9
#
_entry.id   e3a445e415ab7423f65f77db75fbc3b9
#
_cell.length_a   1.000
_cell.length_b   1.000
_cell.length_c   1.000
_cell.angle_alpha   90.00
_cell.angle_beta   90.00
_cell.angle_gamma   90.00
#
_symmetry.space_group_name_H-M   'P 1'
#
loop_
_entity.id
_entity.type
_entity.pdbx_description
1 polymer ?
#
loop_
_entity_poly.entity_id
_entity_poly.type
_entity_poly.pdbx_seq_one_letter_code
_entity_poly.pdbx_strand_id
1 'polypeptide(L)'
;MKTLKKVVTWSLVALLLQSALFFMVDKYYEKTLMNTKVTEVRVYKDSKPQKNIAINIPLDAEKIEASFDGKYISYYENSELTSINTYDGSKHTINAGNNSKLVYSKWLPATNNMILCEQNLNSRRNITFFTYDAENSNKVTPTDTNNHNIILTLNNSADKISNVVLPSSIGIMYIKVLKSNGKNDIFYNDANGKTTTLLSSKNIGNVGAFENKSNLIYDDITNNTVRITNSTWKINNKQTCLLNTDDSDNLYIGVLENGRVRKILYGSIDATIDKLTSLTFKETENKINISITRNGKVYVNNGVKGYVTENATNKKISYKGKLLKITDKAILSLLSGKLLEVNLN
;
A
#
# COMPACT_ATOMS: atom_id res chain seq x y z
N MET A 1 31.58 -34.74 -50.20
CA MET A 1 32.30 -34.36 -48.97
C MET A 1 32.74 -32.91 -48.88
N LYS A 2 33.19 -32.23 -49.92
CA LYS A 2 33.63 -30.80 -49.84
C LYS A 2 32.49 -29.80 -49.55
N THR A 3 31.31 -30.02 -50.11
CA THR A 3 30.10 -29.17 -49.88
C THR A 3 29.54 -29.29 -48.45
N LEU A 4 29.52 -30.50 -47.90
CA LEU A 4 29.06 -30.73 -46.53
C LEU A 4 29.97 -30.03 -45.50
N LYS A 5 31.27 -30.08 -45.69
CA LYS A 5 32.25 -29.35 -44.85
C LYS A 5 32.01 -27.84 -44.89
N LYS A 6 31.74 -27.28 -46.09
CA LYS A 6 31.40 -25.85 -46.22
C LYS A 6 30.11 -25.45 -45.48
N VAL A 7 29.06 -26.27 -45.61
CA VAL A 7 27.77 -26.03 -44.89
C VAL A 7 27.98 -26.04 -43.38
N VAL A 8 28.68 -27.06 -42.87
CA VAL A 8 28.97 -27.15 -41.41
C VAL A 8 29.82 -25.95 -40.93
N THR A 9 30.85 -25.54 -41.71
CA THR A 9 31.64 -24.41 -41.32
C THR A 9 30.83 -23.10 -41.28
N TRP A 10 29.99 -22.84 -42.27
CA TRP A 10 29.13 -21.66 -42.28
C TRP A 10 28.07 -21.68 -41.19
N SER A 11 27.51 -22.84 -40.84
CA SER A 11 26.60 -22.99 -39.73
C SER A 11 27.28 -22.69 -38.38
N LEU A 12 28.50 -23.13 -38.16
CA LEU A 12 29.30 -22.83 -36.99
C LEU A 12 29.61 -21.32 -36.87
N VAL A 13 29.97 -20.69 -37.99
CA VAL A 13 30.20 -19.23 -38.03
C VAL A 13 28.94 -18.46 -37.72
N ALA A 14 27.76 -18.88 -38.23
CA ALA A 14 26.51 -18.24 -37.94
C ALA A 14 26.12 -18.39 -36.44
N LEU A 15 26.33 -19.56 -35.84
CA LEU A 15 26.12 -19.80 -34.43
C LEU A 15 27.03 -18.95 -33.53
N LEU A 16 28.28 -18.79 -33.88
CA LEU A 16 29.22 -17.93 -33.15
C LEU A 16 28.81 -16.45 -33.24
N LEU A 17 28.36 -15.98 -34.40
CA LEU A 17 27.86 -14.62 -34.57
C LEU A 17 26.58 -14.38 -33.76
N GLN A 18 25.62 -15.35 -33.75
CA GLN A 18 24.44 -15.26 -32.91
C GLN A 18 24.78 -15.21 -31.42
N SER A 19 25.69 -16.08 -30.96
CA SER A 19 26.13 -16.10 -29.57
C SER A 19 26.81 -14.79 -29.16
N ALA A 20 27.62 -14.20 -30.01
CA ALA A 20 28.24 -12.90 -29.78
C ALA A 20 27.20 -11.77 -29.73
N LEU A 21 26.19 -11.80 -30.60
CA LEU A 21 25.06 -10.86 -30.57
C LEU A 21 24.26 -10.96 -29.27
N PHE A 22 23.89 -12.16 -28.84
CA PHE A 22 23.18 -12.37 -27.58
C PHE A 22 24.02 -11.90 -26.38
N PHE A 23 25.31 -12.17 -26.37
CA PHE A 23 26.21 -11.70 -25.32
C PHE A 23 26.29 -10.15 -25.27
N MET A 24 26.32 -9.48 -26.43
CA MET A 24 26.28 -8.01 -26.48
C MET A 24 24.95 -7.45 -26.00
N VAL A 25 23.85 -8.08 -26.39
CA VAL A 25 22.50 -7.70 -25.93
C VAL A 25 22.38 -7.91 -24.42
N ASP A 26 22.86 -9.02 -23.90
CA ASP A 26 22.85 -9.34 -22.47
C ASP A 26 23.68 -8.31 -21.68
N LYS A 27 24.89 -8.00 -22.15
CA LYS A 27 25.74 -6.94 -21.57
C LYS A 27 25.13 -5.54 -21.67
N TYR A 28 24.42 -5.24 -22.75
CA TYR A 28 23.70 -3.98 -22.89
C TYR A 28 22.53 -3.91 -21.88
N TYR A 29 21.76 -4.99 -21.72
CA TYR A 29 20.70 -5.08 -20.72
C TYR A 29 21.24 -5.00 -19.30
N GLU A 30 22.29 -5.73 -18.95
CA GLU A 30 22.98 -5.59 -17.66
C GLU A 30 23.40 -4.14 -17.38
N LYS A 31 24.01 -3.48 -18.35
CA LYS A 31 24.52 -2.11 -18.17
C LYS A 31 23.41 -1.05 -18.12
N THR A 32 22.30 -1.26 -18.84
CA THR A 32 21.23 -0.24 -18.98
C THR A 32 20.09 -0.45 -18.00
N LEU A 33 19.74 -1.70 -17.67
CA LEU A 33 18.63 -2.03 -16.75
C LEU A 33 19.11 -2.36 -15.34
N MET A 34 20.34 -2.84 -15.14
CA MET A 34 20.89 -3.11 -13.80
C MET A 34 21.68 -1.93 -13.20
N ASN A 35 21.65 -0.75 -13.79
CA ASN A 35 22.00 0.48 -13.07
C ASN A 35 20.92 0.93 -12.07
N THR A 36 19.84 0.18 -11.92
CA THR A 36 19.15 0.11 -10.64
C THR A 36 20.15 -0.55 -9.68
N LYS A 37 20.83 0.25 -8.86
CA LYS A 37 21.42 -0.25 -7.63
C LYS A 37 20.34 -1.11 -6.99
N VAL A 38 20.48 -2.43 -7.09
CA VAL A 38 19.83 -3.34 -6.17
C VAL A 38 20.38 -2.91 -4.83
N THR A 39 19.65 -2.05 -4.16
CA THR A 39 19.92 -1.75 -2.76
C THR A 39 19.79 -3.12 -2.13
N GLU A 40 20.92 -3.67 -1.64
CA GLU A 40 20.91 -4.89 -0.83
C GLU A 40 19.63 -4.83 0.00
N VAL A 41 18.76 -5.83 -0.14
CA VAL A 41 17.74 -6.08 0.85
C VAL A 41 18.54 -6.36 2.11
N ARG A 42 18.81 -5.32 2.89
CA ARG A 42 19.38 -5.51 4.22
C ARG A 42 18.35 -6.35 4.94
N VAL A 43 18.66 -7.64 5.02
CA VAL A 43 18.00 -8.52 6.00
C VAL A 43 18.26 -7.81 7.32
N TYR A 44 17.24 -7.13 7.83
CA TYR A 44 17.31 -6.45 9.10
C TYR A 44 17.69 -7.50 10.12
N LYS A 45 18.96 -7.48 10.54
CA LYS A 45 19.35 -8.13 11.78
C LYS A 45 18.52 -7.44 12.85
N ASP A 46 17.49 -8.16 13.33
CA ASP A 46 16.86 -7.80 14.59
C ASP A 46 17.96 -7.56 15.60
N SER A 47 17.96 -6.38 16.14
CA SER A 47 18.37 -6.08 17.50
C SER A 47 19.27 -4.86 17.65
N LYS A 48 18.63 -3.76 17.94
CA LYS A 48 19.06 -3.01 19.11
C LYS A 48 17.99 -3.27 20.17
N PRO A 49 18.40 -3.59 21.44
CA PRO A 49 17.42 -3.77 22.51
C PRO A 49 16.55 -2.50 22.57
N GLN A 50 15.24 -2.70 22.52
CA GLN A 50 14.27 -1.63 22.61
C GLN A 50 14.55 -0.89 23.93
N LYS A 51 15.08 0.33 23.85
CA LYS A 51 15.05 1.23 24.99
C LYS A 51 13.58 1.41 25.32
N ASN A 52 13.18 1.17 26.58
CA ASN A 52 11.82 1.45 27.07
C ASN A 52 11.59 2.96 27.11
N ILE A 53 11.50 3.57 25.93
CA ILE A 53 11.24 5.01 25.77
C ILE A 53 9.72 5.17 25.69
N ALA A 54 9.18 5.96 26.61
CA ALA A 54 7.77 6.32 26.55
C ALA A 54 7.54 7.28 25.37
N ILE A 55 6.86 6.80 24.34
CA ILE A 55 6.45 7.62 23.20
C ILE A 55 5.17 8.33 23.59
N ASN A 56 5.22 9.68 23.61
CA ASN A 56 4.07 10.52 23.87
C ASN A 56 3.69 11.29 22.61
N ILE A 57 2.44 11.13 22.21
CA ILE A 57 1.80 11.81 21.08
C ILE A 57 0.90 12.90 21.68
N PRO A 58 0.90 14.13 21.16
CA PRO A 58 0.01 15.18 21.64
C PRO A 58 -1.46 14.76 21.64
N LEU A 59 -2.23 15.21 22.62
CA LEU A 59 -3.64 14.82 22.76
C LEU A 59 -4.53 15.41 21.67
N ASP A 60 -4.12 16.51 21.08
CA ASP A 60 -4.75 17.22 19.96
C ASP A 60 -4.22 16.75 18.59
N ALA A 61 -3.31 15.77 18.59
CA ALA A 61 -2.80 15.20 17.35
C ALA A 61 -3.90 14.53 16.52
N GLU A 62 -3.91 14.85 15.23
CA GLU A 62 -4.85 14.31 14.24
C GLU A 62 -4.18 13.28 13.34
N LYS A 63 -4.98 12.40 12.72
CA LYS A 63 -4.54 11.42 11.71
C LYS A 63 -3.32 10.62 12.14
N ILE A 64 -3.36 10.10 13.37
CA ILE A 64 -2.28 9.29 13.92
C ILE A 64 -2.25 7.95 13.20
N GLU A 65 -1.13 7.62 12.58
CA GLU A 65 -0.93 6.40 11.80
C GLU A 65 0.41 5.73 12.15
N ALA A 66 0.45 4.39 12.10
CA ALA A 66 1.68 3.62 12.28
C ALA A 66 2.19 3.09 10.94
N SER A 67 3.52 3.05 10.77
CA SER A 67 4.19 2.40 9.65
C SER A 67 3.85 0.91 9.57
N PHE A 68 4.28 0.22 8.51
CA PHE A 68 3.89 -1.18 8.26
C PHE A 68 4.28 -2.12 9.41
N ASP A 69 5.43 -1.92 10.02
CA ASP A 69 5.99 -2.72 11.11
C ASP A 69 5.83 -2.07 12.51
N GLY A 70 5.30 -0.85 12.57
CA GLY A 70 5.12 -0.09 13.81
C GLY A 70 6.35 0.66 14.30
N LYS A 71 7.47 0.61 13.56
CA LYS A 71 8.72 1.32 13.91
C LYS A 71 8.56 2.83 13.91
N TYR A 72 7.63 3.36 13.12
CA TYR A 72 7.34 4.80 13.04
C TYR A 72 5.87 5.07 13.28
N ILE A 73 5.59 6.20 13.93
CA ILE A 73 4.25 6.78 14.08
C ILE A 73 4.27 8.16 13.43
N SER A 74 3.27 8.46 12.63
CA SER A 74 3.04 9.82 12.12
C SER A 74 1.76 10.41 12.67
N TYR A 75 1.74 11.72 12.81
CA TYR A 75 0.56 12.48 13.21
C TYR A 75 0.65 13.92 12.72
N TYR A 76 -0.51 14.57 12.63
CA TYR A 76 -0.58 16.01 12.40
C TYR A 76 -0.82 16.75 13.71
N GLU A 77 -0.07 17.82 13.92
CA GLU A 77 -0.27 18.81 14.99
C GLU A 77 -0.16 20.19 14.38
N ASN A 78 -1.17 21.05 14.57
CA ASN A 78 -1.21 22.39 13.98
C ASN A 78 -0.97 22.42 12.45
N SER A 79 -1.45 21.41 11.73
CA SER A 79 -1.24 21.19 10.28
C SER A 79 0.18 20.80 9.88
N GLU A 80 1.09 20.59 10.80
CA GLU A 80 2.43 20.04 10.57
C GLU A 80 2.42 18.52 10.71
N LEU A 81 3.05 17.83 9.78
CA LEU A 81 3.21 16.37 9.82
C LEU A 81 4.50 16.02 10.55
N THR A 82 4.38 15.25 11.62
CA THR A 82 5.53 14.74 12.39
C THR A 82 5.61 13.22 12.29
N SER A 83 6.82 12.69 12.12
CA SER A 83 7.16 11.28 12.23
C SER A 83 8.00 11.04 13.48
N ILE A 84 7.66 10.02 14.27
CA ILE A 84 8.40 9.59 15.47
C ILE A 84 8.93 8.18 15.24
N ASN A 85 10.20 7.96 15.50
CA ASN A 85 10.78 6.62 15.63
C ASN A 85 10.44 6.05 17.02
N THR A 86 9.75 4.90 17.06
CA THR A 86 9.28 4.29 18.32
C THR A 86 10.40 3.65 19.14
N TYR A 87 11.58 3.38 18.54
CA TYR A 87 12.72 2.76 19.23
C TYR A 87 13.55 3.74 20.02
N ASP A 88 13.76 4.95 19.50
CA ASP A 88 14.63 5.96 20.10
C ASP A 88 13.93 7.26 20.46
N GLY A 89 12.66 7.41 20.07
CA GLY A 89 11.86 8.60 20.33
C GLY A 89 12.23 9.81 19.47
N SER A 90 13.11 9.68 18.48
CA SER A 90 13.48 10.77 17.60
C SER A 90 12.28 11.23 16.78
N LYS A 91 12.13 12.56 16.66
CA LYS A 91 11.03 13.22 15.95
C LYS A 91 11.56 13.99 14.75
N HIS A 92 10.88 13.87 13.64
CA HIS A 92 11.16 14.62 12.43
C HIS A 92 9.90 15.29 11.90
N THR A 93 9.92 16.61 11.78
CA THR A 93 8.84 17.36 11.12
C THR A 93 9.04 17.30 9.62
N ILE A 94 7.97 16.94 8.92
CA ILE A 94 7.97 16.77 7.47
C ILE A 94 7.30 18.01 6.87
N ASN A 95 8.12 18.90 6.32
CA ASN A 95 7.66 20.16 5.77
C ASN A 95 7.25 20.02 4.30
N ALA A 96 6.21 20.76 3.91
CA ALA A 96 5.90 20.97 2.51
C ALA A 96 6.99 21.83 1.85
N GLY A 97 7.11 21.70 0.53
CA GLY A 97 7.97 22.55 -0.27
C GLY A 97 7.52 24.02 -0.24
N ASN A 98 8.38 24.91 -0.73
CA ASN A 98 8.06 26.32 -0.85
C ASN A 98 6.76 26.50 -1.66
N ASN A 99 5.88 27.38 -1.16
CA ASN A 99 4.61 27.70 -1.79
C ASN A 99 3.67 26.49 -2.01
N SER A 100 3.77 25.49 -1.11
CA SER A 100 2.96 24.29 -1.11
C SER A 100 2.45 23.96 0.28
N LYS A 101 1.41 23.13 0.37
CA LYS A 101 0.94 22.55 1.62
C LYS A 101 0.73 21.03 1.48
N LEU A 102 0.98 20.29 2.55
CA LEU A 102 0.64 18.87 2.63
C LEU A 102 -0.89 18.72 2.68
N VAL A 103 -1.45 17.93 1.77
CA VAL A 103 -2.89 17.67 1.69
C VAL A 103 -3.22 16.20 1.91
N TYR A 104 -2.22 15.33 1.82
CA TYR A 104 -2.38 13.89 2.05
C TYR A 104 -1.05 13.27 2.46
N SER A 105 -1.10 12.31 3.39
CA SER A 105 0.00 11.43 3.76
C SER A 105 -0.54 10.03 4.04
N LYS A 106 0.26 9.00 3.77
CA LYS A 106 -0.08 7.61 4.10
C LYS A 106 1.18 6.74 4.10
N TRP A 107 1.32 5.88 5.10
CA TRP A 107 2.37 4.87 5.12
C TRP A 107 2.17 3.83 4.02
N LEU A 108 3.25 3.45 3.37
CA LEU A 108 3.24 2.34 2.42
C LEU A 108 3.12 1.00 3.15
N PRO A 109 2.45 0.00 2.55
CA PRO A 109 2.13 -1.24 3.25
C PRO A 109 3.33 -2.15 3.48
N ALA A 110 4.44 -1.96 2.75
CA ALA A 110 5.57 -2.89 2.73
C ALA A 110 6.89 -2.29 3.22
N THR A 111 6.96 -0.96 3.43
CA THR A 111 8.18 -0.24 3.79
C THR A 111 7.90 0.84 4.82
N ASN A 112 8.94 1.34 5.48
CA ASN A 112 8.85 2.52 6.35
C ASN A 112 8.89 3.83 5.55
N ASN A 113 8.33 3.81 4.35
CA ASN A 113 8.15 4.98 3.52
C ASN A 113 6.70 5.48 3.58
N MET A 114 6.53 6.76 3.40
CA MET A 114 5.23 7.42 3.35
C MET A 114 5.04 8.12 2.01
N ILE A 115 3.90 7.92 1.37
CA ILE A 115 3.51 8.77 0.23
C ILE A 115 2.96 10.09 0.77
N LEU A 116 3.41 11.17 0.20
CA LEU A 116 3.01 12.54 0.51
C LEU A 116 2.44 13.21 -0.73
N CYS A 117 1.37 13.97 -0.58
CA CYS A 117 0.85 14.82 -1.65
C CYS A 117 0.87 16.28 -1.21
N GLU A 118 1.47 17.11 -2.03
CA GLU A 118 1.54 18.56 -1.83
C GLU A 118 0.70 19.29 -2.85
N GLN A 119 -0.13 20.20 -2.38
CA GLN A 119 -0.91 21.09 -3.20
C GLN A 119 -0.17 22.42 -3.36
N ASN A 120 0.04 22.84 -4.60
CA ASN A 120 0.62 24.14 -4.89
C ASN A 120 -0.36 25.27 -4.51
N LEU A 121 0.10 26.28 -3.77
CA LEU A 121 -0.75 27.38 -3.27
C LEU A 121 -1.15 28.36 -4.37
N ASN A 122 -0.32 28.54 -5.41
CA ASN A 122 -0.62 29.39 -6.55
C ASN A 122 -1.54 28.70 -7.56
N SER A 123 -1.39 27.37 -7.70
CA SER A 123 -2.24 26.54 -8.55
C SER A 123 -2.87 25.43 -7.75
N ARG A 124 -3.96 25.76 -7.03
CA ARG A 124 -4.65 24.84 -6.10
C ARG A 124 -5.17 23.54 -6.74
N ARG A 125 -5.08 23.41 -8.06
CA ARG A 125 -5.41 22.18 -8.79
C ARG A 125 -4.22 21.26 -8.96
N ASN A 126 -2.98 21.74 -8.82
CA ASN A 126 -1.78 20.94 -9.02
C ASN A 126 -1.35 20.27 -7.73
N ILE A 127 -1.26 18.94 -7.79
CA ILE A 127 -0.80 18.07 -6.71
C ILE A 127 0.51 17.42 -7.16
N THR A 128 1.56 17.59 -6.38
CA THR A 128 2.85 16.91 -6.57
C THR A 128 2.99 15.78 -5.56
N PHE A 129 3.54 14.66 -5.98
CA PHE A 129 3.74 13.48 -5.15
C PHE A 129 5.19 13.40 -4.68
N PHE A 130 5.37 12.92 -3.45
CA PHE A 130 6.67 12.69 -2.83
C PHE A 130 6.65 11.37 -2.07
N THR A 131 7.81 10.74 -1.94
CA THR A 131 8.04 9.64 -1.01
C THR A 131 8.93 10.13 0.12
N TYR A 132 8.50 9.95 1.36
CA TYR A 132 9.31 10.22 2.55
C TYR A 132 9.84 8.91 3.09
N ASP A 133 11.16 8.76 3.14
CA ASP A 133 11.88 7.67 3.78
C ASP A 133 12.10 8.01 5.25
N ALA A 134 11.38 7.32 6.14
CA ALA A 134 11.47 7.59 7.57
C ALA A 134 12.79 7.10 8.20
N GLU A 135 13.49 6.16 7.59
CA GLU A 135 14.75 5.66 8.09
C GLU A 135 15.89 6.67 7.89
N ASN A 136 15.88 7.34 6.75
CA ASN A 136 16.87 8.34 6.39
C ASN A 136 16.36 9.78 6.60
N SER A 137 15.11 9.95 7.04
CA SER A 137 14.43 11.24 7.20
C SER A 137 14.52 12.12 5.95
N ASN A 138 14.38 11.49 4.79
CA ASN A 138 14.57 12.12 3.49
C ASN A 138 13.27 12.12 2.65
N LYS A 139 12.98 13.26 2.02
CA LYS A 139 11.86 13.41 1.09
C LYS A 139 12.39 13.36 -0.35
N VAL A 140 11.91 12.40 -1.13
CA VAL A 140 12.30 12.19 -2.53
C VAL A 140 11.10 12.44 -3.43
N THR A 141 11.32 13.13 -4.53
CA THR A 141 10.29 13.33 -5.56
C THR A 141 10.37 12.18 -6.57
N PRO A 142 9.32 11.37 -6.74
CA PRO A 142 9.27 10.43 -7.84
C PRO A 142 9.19 11.21 -9.16
N THR A 143 9.96 10.79 -10.13
CA THR A 143 10.03 11.41 -11.44
C THR A 143 9.58 10.46 -12.54
N ASP A 144 9.15 11.01 -13.66
CA ASP A 144 8.92 10.26 -14.88
C ASP A 144 10.27 9.85 -15.55
N THR A 145 10.19 9.19 -16.68
CA THR A 145 11.37 8.76 -17.46
C THR A 145 12.26 9.92 -17.96
N ASN A 146 11.74 11.16 -17.96
CA ASN A 146 12.46 12.37 -18.36
C ASN A 146 12.93 13.21 -17.16
N ASN A 147 12.88 12.65 -15.94
CA ASN A 147 13.19 13.32 -14.67
C ASN A 147 12.25 14.49 -14.31
N HIS A 148 11.02 14.53 -14.85
CA HIS A 148 10.01 15.49 -14.43
C HIS A 148 9.23 14.97 -13.24
N ASN A 149 8.88 15.85 -12.31
CA ASN A 149 8.05 15.52 -11.17
C ASN A 149 6.66 15.05 -11.62
N ILE A 150 6.14 13.99 -10.98
CA ILE A 150 4.78 13.52 -11.23
C ILE A 150 3.80 14.54 -10.64
N ILE A 151 2.99 15.14 -11.51
CA ILE A 151 1.98 16.15 -11.15
C ILE A 151 0.61 15.68 -11.63
N LEU A 152 -0.37 15.66 -10.71
CA LEU A 152 -1.77 15.49 -11.03
C LEU A 152 -2.47 16.85 -11.01
N THR A 153 -3.09 17.24 -12.13
CA THR A 153 -3.95 18.42 -12.18
C THR A 153 -5.40 18.00 -11.93
N LEU A 154 -5.95 18.42 -10.78
CA LEU A 154 -7.34 18.17 -10.41
C LEU A 154 -8.29 18.93 -11.35
N ASN A 155 -9.50 18.38 -11.58
CA ASN A 155 -10.52 19.04 -12.36
C ASN A 155 -11.07 20.30 -11.68
N ASN A 156 -11.17 20.27 -10.34
CA ASN A 156 -11.63 21.38 -9.52
C ASN A 156 -10.68 21.55 -8.31
N SER A 157 -10.46 22.79 -7.89
CA SER A 157 -9.64 23.09 -6.70
C SER A 157 -10.27 22.62 -5.37
N ALA A 158 -11.57 22.33 -5.36
CA ALA A 158 -12.27 21.74 -4.22
C ALA A 158 -12.16 20.22 -4.15
N ASP A 159 -11.72 19.56 -5.24
CA ASP A 159 -11.49 18.12 -5.25
C ASP A 159 -10.30 17.76 -4.32
N LYS A 160 -10.33 16.58 -3.71
CA LYS A 160 -9.34 16.20 -2.67
C LYS A 160 -8.78 14.82 -2.96
N ILE A 161 -7.47 14.64 -2.77
CA ILE A 161 -6.89 13.30 -2.70
C ILE A 161 -7.50 12.58 -1.49
N SER A 162 -8.12 11.45 -1.70
CA SER A 162 -8.76 10.65 -0.65
C SER A 162 -8.08 9.33 -0.37
N ASN A 163 -7.36 8.77 -1.35
CA ASN A 163 -6.48 7.62 -1.17
C ASN A 163 -5.44 7.55 -2.28
N VAL A 164 -4.26 7.03 -1.94
CA VAL A 164 -3.21 6.68 -2.90
C VAL A 164 -2.78 5.25 -2.61
N VAL A 165 -2.69 4.44 -3.63
CA VAL A 165 -2.31 3.03 -3.56
C VAL A 165 -1.15 2.78 -4.52
N LEU A 166 -0.06 2.25 -3.99
CA LEU A 166 1.14 1.90 -4.75
C LEU A 166 1.41 0.40 -4.59
N PRO A 167 1.28 -0.39 -5.66
CA PRO A 167 1.90 -1.71 -5.71
C PRO A 167 3.42 -1.58 -5.59
N SER A 168 4.02 -2.25 -4.60
CA SER A 168 5.42 -2.01 -4.23
C SER A 168 6.43 -2.40 -5.30
N SER A 169 6.09 -3.37 -6.17
CA SER A 169 7.04 -4.00 -7.09
C SER A 169 6.99 -3.51 -8.54
N ILE A 170 5.98 -2.72 -8.93
CA ILE A 170 5.74 -2.42 -10.36
C ILE A 170 5.76 -0.93 -10.74
N GLY A 171 6.11 -0.04 -9.81
CA GLY A 171 6.32 1.38 -10.11
C GLY A 171 5.09 2.14 -10.62
N ILE A 172 3.87 1.66 -10.33
CA ILE A 172 2.62 2.32 -10.70
C ILE A 172 1.92 2.92 -9.48
N MET A 173 1.00 3.85 -9.72
CA MET A 173 0.25 4.49 -8.64
C MET A 173 -1.22 4.66 -9.04
N TYR A 174 -2.13 4.33 -8.12
CA TYR A 174 -3.55 4.63 -8.24
C TYR A 174 -3.92 5.75 -7.27
N ILE A 175 -4.55 6.79 -7.79
CA ILE A 175 -4.90 7.99 -7.03
C ILE A 175 -6.42 8.13 -7.04
N LYS A 176 -7.02 8.01 -5.85
CA LYS A 176 -8.45 8.26 -5.66
C LYS A 176 -8.67 9.71 -5.28
N VAL A 177 -9.46 10.39 -6.07
CA VAL A 177 -9.85 11.79 -5.86
C VAL A 177 -11.32 11.83 -5.50
N LEU A 178 -11.64 12.39 -4.34
CA LEU A 178 -13.00 12.73 -3.94
C LEU A 178 -13.35 14.09 -4.57
N LYS A 179 -14.38 14.08 -5.41
CA LYS A 179 -14.91 15.28 -6.08
C LYS A 179 -15.83 16.06 -5.16
N SER A 180 -15.98 17.34 -5.44
CA SER A 180 -16.90 18.23 -4.71
C SER A 180 -18.37 17.77 -4.72
N ASN A 181 -18.78 16.95 -5.68
CA ASN A 181 -20.11 16.34 -5.76
C ASN A 181 -20.25 15.00 -5.00
N GLY A 182 -19.26 14.60 -4.21
CA GLY A 182 -19.26 13.36 -3.42
C GLY A 182 -18.90 12.09 -4.21
N LYS A 183 -18.73 12.16 -5.54
CA LYS A 183 -18.27 11.04 -6.36
C LYS A 183 -16.75 10.97 -6.38
N ASN A 184 -16.21 9.89 -6.92
CA ASN A 184 -14.78 9.67 -7.01
C ASN A 184 -14.33 9.52 -8.45
N ASP A 185 -13.14 10.06 -8.74
CA ASP A 185 -12.34 9.70 -9.89
C ASP A 185 -11.17 8.84 -9.42
N ILE A 186 -10.73 7.88 -10.24
CA ILE A 186 -9.48 7.16 -10.05
C ILE A 186 -8.56 7.49 -11.21
N PHE A 187 -7.38 7.97 -10.88
CA PHE A 187 -6.30 8.17 -11.83
C PHE A 187 -5.30 7.03 -11.71
N TYR A 188 -4.74 6.64 -12.81
CA TYR A 188 -3.66 5.67 -12.94
C TYR A 188 -2.41 6.39 -13.44
N ASN A 189 -1.34 6.31 -12.69
CA ASN A 189 -0.02 6.76 -13.10
C ASN A 189 0.82 5.53 -13.40
N ASP A 190 1.31 5.43 -14.64
CA ASP A 190 2.12 4.30 -15.09
C ASP A 190 3.60 4.44 -14.66
N ALA A 191 4.40 3.41 -14.89
CA ALA A 191 5.82 3.40 -14.55
C ALA A 191 6.65 4.45 -15.32
N ASN A 192 6.12 5.04 -16.40
CA ASN A 192 6.75 6.12 -17.14
C ASN A 192 6.33 7.51 -16.64
N GLY A 193 5.53 7.59 -15.57
CA GLY A 193 5.03 8.84 -15.02
C GLY A 193 3.79 9.41 -15.73
N LYS A 194 3.23 8.71 -16.74
CA LYS A 194 2.04 9.17 -17.46
C LYS A 194 0.79 8.92 -16.62
N THR A 195 0.03 9.99 -16.37
CA THR A 195 -1.23 9.91 -15.63
C THR A 195 -2.43 9.86 -16.58
N THR A 196 -3.33 8.92 -16.37
CA THR A 196 -4.58 8.73 -17.12
C THR A 196 -5.77 8.56 -16.18
N THR A 197 -6.98 8.94 -16.61
CA THR A 197 -8.20 8.67 -15.84
C THR A 197 -8.63 7.23 -16.07
N LEU A 198 -8.66 6.42 -15.02
CA LEU A 198 -9.09 5.02 -15.07
C LEU A 198 -10.60 4.89 -14.83
N LEU A 199 -11.14 5.58 -13.83
CA LEU A 199 -12.56 5.61 -13.50
C LEU A 199 -12.98 7.05 -13.24
N SER A 200 -14.16 7.45 -13.72
CA SER A 200 -14.68 8.81 -13.54
C SER A 200 -16.09 8.80 -12.94
N SER A 201 -16.30 9.71 -11.98
CA SER A 201 -17.60 10.01 -11.35
C SER A 201 -18.33 8.78 -10.81
N LYS A 202 -17.61 7.87 -10.12
CA LYS A 202 -18.13 6.64 -9.51
C LYS A 202 -18.32 6.79 -8.00
N ASN A 203 -19.22 6.00 -7.43
CA ASN A 203 -19.34 5.84 -5.98
C ASN A 203 -18.39 4.73 -5.55
N ILE A 204 -17.20 5.10 -5.10
CA ILE A 204 -16.13 4.16 -4.76
C ILE A 204 -15.85 4.22 -3.26
N GLY A 205 -15.89 3.07 -2.60
CA GLY A 205 -15.50 2.90 -1.19
C GLY A 205 -14.00 2.71 -1.03
N ASN A 206 -13.59 1.62 -0.38
CA ASN A 206 -12.18 1.28 -0.22
C ASN A 206 -11.52 0.99 -1.58
N VAL A 207 -10.24 1.27 -1.66
CA VAL A 207 -9.38 0.89 -2.79
C VAL A 207 -8.16 0.18 -2.25
N GLY A 208 -7.68 -0.81 -3.01
CA GLY A 208 -6.49 -1.60 -2.72
C GLY A 208 -5.79 -2.00 -4.00
N ALA A 209 -4.59 -2.53 -3.86
CA ALA A 209 -3.84 -3.14 -4.96
C ALA A 209 -3.07 -4.34 -4.43
N PHE A 210 -2.67 -5.22 -5.31
CA PHE A 210 -1.73 -6.28 -5.04
C PHE A 210 -0.31 -5.74 -5.01
N GLU A 211 0.63 -6.46 -4.42
CA GLU A 211 2.03 -6.06 -4.45
C GLU A 211 2.66 -6.28 -5.83
N ASN A 212 2.31 -7.40 -6.49
CA ASN A 212 2.95 -7.86 -7.72
C ASN A 212 2.03 -7.84 -8.96
N LYS A 213 0.84 -7.26 -8.86
CA LYS A 213 -0.13 -7.19 -9.97
C LYS A 213 -0.60 -5.77 -10.19
N SER A 214 -0.79 -5.41 -11.45
CA SER A 214 -1.25 -4.08 -11.87
C SER A 214 -2.76 -3.90 -11.79
N ASN A 215 -3.48 -4.75 -11.06
CA ASN A 215 -4.92 -4.63 -10.91
C ASN A 215 -5.26 -3.71 -9.72
N LEU A 216 -6.14 -2.74 -9.95
CA LEU A 216 -6.81 -2.02 -8.88
C LEU A 216 -7.99 -2.84 -8.38
N ILE A 217 -8.15 -2.89 -7.05
CA ILE A 217 -9.30 -3.46 -6.38
C ILE A 217 -10.08 -2.33 -5.73
N TYR A 218 -11.41 -2.34 -5.85
CA TYR A 218 -12.22 -1.30 -5.24
C TYR A 218 -13.63 -1.77 -4.86
N ASP A 219 -14.21 -1.12 -3.85
CA ASP A 219 -15.61 -1.24 -3.51
C ASP A 219 -16.44 -0.41 -4.49
N ASP A 220 -17.28 -1.04 -5.29
CA ASP A 220 -18.36 -0.41 -6.05
C ASP A 220 -19.58 -0.25 -5.13
N ILE A 221 -19.72 0.93 -4.52
CA ILE A 221 -20.80 1.20 -3.55
C ILE A 221 -22.19 1.17 -4.20
N THR A 222 -22.29 1.53 -5.49
CA THR A 222 -23.57 1.51 -6.20
C THR A 222 -24.14 0.09 -6.30
N ASN A 223 -23.28 -0.88 -6.53
CA ASN A 223 -23.65 -2.28 -6.68
C ASN A 223 -23.39 -3.13 -5.42
N ASN A 224 -22.82 -2.55 -4.36
CA ASN A 224 -22.38 -3.25 -3.15
C ASN A 224 -21.48 -4.46 -3.47
N THR A 225 -20.52 -4.30 -4.37
CA THR A 225 -19.63 -5.38 -4.81
C THR A 225 -18.19 -4.93 -4.89
N VAL A 226 -17.27 -5.85 -4.63
CA VAL A 226 -15.85 -5.67 -4.94
C VAL A 226 -15.63 -5.85 -6.43
N ARG A 227 -14.86 -4.93 -7.03
CA ARG A 227 -14.44 -4.95 -8.43
C ARG A 227 -12.92 -4.99 -8.54
N ILE A 228 -12.45 -5.64 -9.59
CA ILE A 228 -11.03 -5.72 -9.95
C ILE A 228 -10.91 -5.24 -11.40
N THR A 229 -10.00 -4.28 -11.64
CA THR A 229 -9.78 -3.78 -13.01
C THR A 229 -9.15 -4.88 -13.88
N ASN A 230 -9.48 -4.89 -15.16
CA ASN A 230 -8.98 -5.86 -16.14
C ASN A 230 -9.24 -7.31 -15.72
N SER A 231 -10.34 -7.57 -15.00
CA SER A 231 -10.73 -8.91 -14.57
C SER A 231 -12.24 -9.09 -14.70
N THR A 232 -12.67 -10.28 -15.08
CA THR A 232 -14.06 -10.73 -15.04
C THR A 232 -14.44 -11.33 -13.69
N TRP A 233 -13.47 -11.42 -12.77
CA TRP A 233 -13.65 -11.99 -11.45
C TRP A 233 -14.70 -11.21 -10.64
N LYS A 234 -15.72 -11.89 -10.16
CA LYS A 234 -16.78 -11.30 -9.32
C LYS A 234 -17.48 -12.39 -8.51
N ILE A 235 -17.94 -12.04 -7.31
CA ILE A 235 -18.82 -12.88 -6.50
C ILE A 235 -20.26 -12.55 -6.88
N ASN A 236 -20.95 -13.52 -7.47
CA ASN A 236 -22.33 -13.35 -7.93
C ASN A 236 -23.31 -13.41 -6.73
N ASN A 237 -24.42 -12.65 -6.86
CA ASN A 237 -25.60 -12.69 -5.98
C ASN A 237 -25.30 -12.46 -4.49
N LYS A 238 -24.21 -11.76 -4.15
CA LYS A 238 -23.85 -11.41 -2.76
C LYS A 238 -23.35 -9.98 -2.69
N GLN A 239 -23.73 -9.29 -1.64
CA GLN A 239 -23.10 -8.02 -1.28
C GLN A 239 -21.73 -8.29 -0.67
N THR A 240 -20.73 -7.54 -1.12
CA THR A 240 -19.35 -7.73 -0.71
C THR A 240 -18.66 -6.41 -0.43
N CYS A 241 -17.61 -6.44 0.38
CA CYS A 241 -16.73 -5.30 0.62
C CYS A 241 -15.26 -5.73 0.59
N LEU A 242 -14.40 -4.84 0.15
CA LEU A 242 -12.95 -5.00 0.22
C LEU A 242 -12.50 -4.87 1.67
N LEU A 243 -11.77 -5.85 2.17
CA LEU A 243 -11.13 -5.81 3.47
C LEU A 243 -9.64 -5.45 3.33
N ASN A 244 -8.85 -6.26 2.63
CA ASN A 244 -7.41 -6.01 2.40
C ASN A 244 -6.84 -6.96 1.34
N THR A 245 -5.53 -6.82 1.08
CA THR A 245 -4.66 -7.79 0.43
C THR A 245 -3.49 -8.12 1.37
N ASP A 246 -2.86 -9.29 1.22
CA ASP A 246 -1.66 -9.67 1.95
C ASP A 246 -0.40 -9.63 1.05
N ASP A 247 0.78 -9.94 1.60
CA ASP A 247 2.07 -9.94 0.90
C ASP A 247 2.24 -11.11 -0.10
N SER A 248 1.34 -12.07 -0.07
CA SER A 248 1.24 -13.19 -1.03
C SER A 248 0.22 -12.92 -2.14
N ASP A 249 -0.22 -11.67 -2.29
CA ASP A 249 -1.27 -11.25 -3.25
C ASP A 249 -2.60 -11.99 -3.08
N ASN A 250 -2.92 -12.48 -1.87
CA ASN A 250 -4.26 -12.93 -1.58
C ASN A 250 -5.18 -11.74 -1.34
N LEU A 251 -6.36 -11.80 -1.95
CA LEU A 251 -7.43 -10.83 -1.76
C LEU A 251 -8.39 -11.31 -0.67
N TYR A 252 -8.72 -10.42 0.27
CA TYR A 252 -9.68 -10.68 1.36
C TYR A 252 -10.94 -9.87 1.13
N ILE A 253 -12.07 -10.57 0.99
CA ILE A 253 -13.38 -10.00 0.71
C ILE A 253 -14.36 -10.38 1.80
N GLY A 254 -14.99 -9.38 2.39
CA GLY A 254 -16.13 -9.57 3.28
C GLY A 254 -17.41 -9.82 2.49
N VAL A 255 -18.10 -10.93 2.75
CA VAL A 255 -19.47 -11.17 2.31
C VAL A 255 -20.41 -10.60 3.37
N LEU A 256 -21.28 -9.69 2.93
CA LEU A 256 -22.13 -8.91 3.83
C LEU A 256 -23.48 -9.60 4.08
N GLU A 257 -23.92 -9.49 5.31
CA GLU A 257 -25.26 -9.79 5.78
C GLU A 257 -25.75 -8.56 6.58
N ASN A 258 -26.81 -7.91 6.14
CA ASN A 258 -27.31 -6.67 6.73
C ASN A 258 -26.23 -5.56 6.90
N GLY A 259 -25.36 -5.40 5.89
CA GLY A 259 -24.29 -4.41 5.88
C GLY A 259 -23.08 -4.73 6.78
N ARG A 260 -23.06 -5.88 7.44
CA ARG A 260 -21.97 -6.36 8.29
C ARG A 260 -21.33 -7.62 7.69
N VAL A 261 -20.06 -7.85 7.98
CA VAL A 261 -19.33 -9.01 7.45
C VAL A 261 -19.76 -10.28 8.19
N ARG A 262 -20.35 -11.22 7.48
CA ARG A 262 -20.70 -12.55 7.97
C ARG A 262 -19.61 -13.57 7.70
N LYS A 263 -18.94 -13.41 6.56
CA LYS A 263 -17.95 -14.36 6.06
C LYS A 263 -16.84 -13.62 5.34
N ILE A 264 -15.62 -14.07 5.49
CA ILE A 264 -14.48 -13.64 4.66
C ILE A 264 -14.20 -14.74 3.63
N LEU A 265 -14.06 -14.36 2.37
CA LEU A 265 -13.49 -15.18 1.31
C LEU A 265 -12.11 -14.63 0.99
N TYR A 266 -11.10 -15.49 0.88
CA TYR A 266 -9.75 -15.03 0.56
C TYR A 266 -8.95 -16.04 -0.26
N GLY A 267 -8.01 -15.51 -1.02
CA GLY A 267 -7.12 -16.27 -1.89
C GLY A 267 -6.67 -15.48 -3.11
N SER A 268 -5.94 -16.13 -4.01
CA SER A 268 -5.49 -15.53 -5.26
C SER A 268 -6.64 -15.26 -6.22
N ILE A 269 -6.59 -14.12 -6.92
CA ILE A 269 -7.55 -13.81 -8.00
C ILE A 269 -7.36 -14.68 -9.25
N ASP A 270 -6.26 -15.39 -9.36
CA ASP A 270 -6.03 -16.37 -10.45
C ASP A 270 -6.78 -17.69 -10.19
N ALA A 271 -7.24 -17.88 -8.95
CA ALA A 271 -8.08 -19.00 -8.60
C ALA A 271 -9.56 -18.74 -8.94
N THR A 272 -10.30 -19.79 -9.24
CA THR A 272 -11.76 -19.71 -9.33
C THR A 272 -12.38 -19.48 -7.96
N ILE A 273 -13.55 -18.85 -7.91
CA ILE A 273 -14.18 -18.43 -6.65
C ILE A 273 -14.48 -19.60 -5.70
N ASP A 274 -14.80 -20.75 -6.25
CA ASP A 274 -15.03 -22.00 -5.51
C ASP A 274 -13.78 -22.55 -4.81
N LYS A 275 -12.59 -22.15 -5.24
CA LYS A 275 -11.30 -22.49 -4.62
C LYS A 275 -10.85 -21.51 -3.55
N LEU A 276 -11.58 -20.41 -3.33
CA LEU A 276 -11.25 -19.47 -2.27
C LEU A 276 -11.47 -20.10 -0.90
N THR A 277 -10.55 -19.85 0.00
CA THR A 277 -10.71 -20.21 1.41
C THR A 277 -11.78 -19.34 2.05
N SER A 278 -12.52 -19.90 2.96
CA SER A 278 -13.60 -19.17 3.65
C SER A 278 -13.48 -19.25 5.15
N LEU A 279 -13.77 -18.10 5.78
CA LEU A 279 -13.80 -17.92 7.21
C LEU A 279 -15.15 -17.31 7.58
N THR A 280 -15.95 -18.02 8.39
CA THR A 280 -17.29 -17.59 8.76
C THR A 280 -17.32 -17.18 10.24
N PHE A 281 -17.83 -16.00 10.53
CA PHE A 281 -18.01 -15.52 11.89
C PHE A 281 -19.30 -16.11 12.51
N LYS A 282 -19.27 -16.38 13.83
CA LYS A 282 -20.48 -16.80 14.59
C LYS A 282 -21.54 -15.71 14.58
N GLU A 283 -21.11 -14.46 14.74
CA GLU A 283 -21.94 -13.26 14.63
C GLU A 283 -21.36 -12.36 13.54
N THR A 284 -22.20 -11.48 12.97
CA THR A 284 -21.71 -10.55 11.94
C THR A 284 -20.83 -9.47 12.56
N GLU A 285 -19.74 -9.11 11.86
CA GLU A 285 -18.75 -8.14 12.33
C GLU A 285 -18.80 -6.85 11.52
N ASN A 286 -18.53 -5.71 12.18
CA ASN A 286 -18.30 -4.48 11.44
C ASN A 286 -16.93 -4.57 10.74
N LYS A 287 -16.87 -4.21 9.45
CA LYS A 287 -15.63 -4.26 8.66
C LYS A 287 -14.46 -3.47 9.28
N ILE A 288 -14.75 -2.38 10.02
CA ILE A 288 -13.73 -1.57 10.67
C ILE A 288 -13.04 -2.28 11.85
N ASN A 289 -13.68 -3.31 12.40
CA ASN A 289 -13.12 -4.13 13.48
C ASN A 289 -12.26 -5.27 12.96
N ILE A 290 -12.29 -5.53 11.65
CA ILE A 290 -11.52 -6.61 11.04
C ILE A 290 -10.19 -6.03 10.55
N SER A 291 -9.09 -6.61 11.03
CA SER A 291 -7.74 -6.31 10.59
C SER A 291 -7.12 -7.55 9.97
N ILE A 292 -6.45 -7.35 8.84
CA ILE A 292 -5.71 -8.41 8.15
C ILE A 292 -4.27 -7.92 8.10
N THR A 293 -3.37 -8.68 8.68
CA THR A 293 -1.94 -8.38 8.70
C THR A 293 -1.29 -8.76 7.36
N ARG A 294 -0.07 -8.33 7.13
CA ARG A 294 0.63 -8.62 5.87
C ARG A 294 0.84 -10.11 5.63
N ASN A 295 1.09 -10.89 6.69
CA ASN A 295 1.22 -12.35 6.62
C ASN A 295 -0.15 -13.09 6.58
N GLY A 296 -1.26 -12.37 6.34
CA GLY A 296 -2.58 -12.95 6.12
C GLY A 296 -3.35 -13.35 7.37
N LYS A 297 -2.87 -13.04 8.57
CA LYS A 297 -3.62 -13.32 9.80
C LYS A 297 -4.80 -12.37 9.95
N VAL A 298 -5.95 -12.92 10.34
CA VAL A 298 -7.19 -12.18 10.53
C VAL A 298 -7.47 -11.98 12.00
N TYR A 299 -7.63 -10.72 12.40
CA TYR A 299 -7.96 -10.30 13.76
C TYR A 299 -9.28 -9.56 13.78
N VAL A 300 -10.07 -9.80 14.85
CA VAL A 300 -11.31 -9.06 15.13
C VAL A 300 -11.15 -8.26 16.42
N ASN A 301 -11.28 -6.95 16.30
CA ASN A 301 -11.16 -6.02 17.42
C ASN A 301 -12.48 -5.89 18.20
N ASN A 302 -12.43 -6.08 19.51
CA ASN A 302 -13.46 -5.67 20.43
C ASN A 302 -12.98 -4.47 21.26
N GLY A 303 -13.11 -3.28 20.71
CA GLY A 303 -12.63 -2.05 21.33
C GLY A 303 -13.30 -1.71 22.65
N VAL A 304 -14.55 -2.16 22.88
CA VAL A 304 -15.27 -1.95 24.15
C VAL A 304 -14.63 -2.77 25.28
N LYS A 305 -14.24 -4.01 24.97
CA LYS A 305 -13.64 -4.93 25.96
C LYS A 305 -12.11 -4.89 25.97
N GLY A 306 -11.48 -4.13 25.07
CA GLY A 306 -10.03 -3.95 25.03
C GLY A 306 -9.24 -5.22 24.68
N TYR A 307 -9.71 -5.99 23.70
CA TYR A 307 -8.96 -7.12 23.17
C TYR A 307 -9.17 -7.30 21.66
N VAL A 308 -8.22 -7.94 21.02
CA VAL A 308 -8.38 -8.51 19.68
C VAL A 308 -8.45 -10.04 19.77
N THR A 309 -9.20 -10.66 18.86
CA THR A 309 -9.27 -12.12 18.73
C THR A 309 -8.58 -12.51 17.42
N GLU A 310 -7.56 -13.35 17.47
CA GLU A 310 -7.02 -14.00 16.28
C GLU A 310 -8.00 -15.08 15.81
N ASN A 311 -8.49 -14.96 14.60
CA ASN A 311 -9.58 -15.82 14.16
C ASN A 311 -9.20 -17.30 14.01
N ALA A 312 -7.97 -17.59 13.56
CA ALA A 312 -7.51 -18.96 13.32
C ALA A 312 -7.41 -19.78 14.63
N THR A 313 -6.95 -19.15 15.71
CA THR A 313 -6.66 -19.80 17.00
C THR A 313 -7.72 -19.51 18.06
N ASN A 314 -8.61 -18.56 17.84
CA ASN A 314 -9.51 -17.96 18.83
C ASN A 314 -8.77 -17.37 20.05
N LYS A 315 -7.45 -17.14 19.94
CA LYS A 315 -6.65 -16.50 20.99
C LYS A 315 -7.09 -15.06 21.16
N LYS A 316 -7.40 -14.67 22.39
CA LYS A 316 -7.69 -13.28 22.76
C LYS A 316 -6.45 -12.63 23.31
N ILE A 317 -6.12 -11.45 22.81
CA ILE A 317 -4.95 -10.67 23.20
C ILE A 317 -5.46 -9.31 23.67
N SER A 318 -5.29 -9.05 24.97
CA SER A 318 -5.77 -7.81 25.60
C SER A 318 -4.81 -6.65 25.32
N TYR A 319 -5.37 -5.47 25.12
CA TYR A 319 -4.64 -4.21 25.00
C TYR A 319 -5.38 -3.10 25.75
N LYS A 320 -4.73 -1.94 25.96
CA LYS A 320 -5.33 -0.79 26.64
C LYS A 320 -5.40 0.42 25.72
N GLY A 321 -6.44 1.24 25.87
CA GLY A 321 -6.60 2.46 25.09
C GLY A 321 -7.25 2.22 23.71
N LYS A 322 -7.05 3.15 22.78
CA LYS A 322 -7.59 3.10 21.41
C LYS A 322 -6.63 2.31 20.53
N LEU A 323 -7.12 1.26 19.86
CA LEU A 323 -6.36 0.51 18.86
C LEU A 323 -5.92 1.45 17.75
N LEU A 324 -4.61 1.44 17.44
CA LEU A 324 -4.03 2.17 16.33
C LEU A 324 -3.76 1.26 15.12
N LYS A 325 -3.05 0.15 15.34
CA LYS A 325 -2.70 -0.81 14.29
C LYS A 325 -2.40 -2.20 14.88
N ILE A 326 -2.68 -3.22 14.10
CA ILE A 326 -2.18 -4.58 14.31
C ILE A 326 -1.16 -4.85 13.20
N THR A 327 0.08 -5.11 13.57
CA THR A 327 1.16 -5.53 12.69
C THR A 327 1.32 -7.04 12.73
N ASP A 328 2.27 -7.61 12.00
CA ASP A 328 2.59 -9.04 12.08
C ASP A 328 3.17 -9.45 13.45
N LYS A 329 3.72 -8.49 14.21
CA LYS A 329 4.47 -8.74 15.46
C LYS A 329 3.73 -8.21 16.70
N ALA A 330 2.95 -7.14 16.58
CA ALA A 330 2.43 -6.43 17.74
C ALA A 330 1.08 -5.73 17.48
N ILE A 331 0.39 -5.44 18.57
CA ILE A 331 -0.76 -4.54 18.65
C ILE A 331 -0.25 -3.19 19.14
N LEU A 332 -0.47 -2.14 18.37
CA LEU A 332 -0.19 -0.75 18.74
C LEU A 332 -1.47 -0.05 19.16
N SER A 333 -1.44 0.63 20.29
CA SER A 333 -2.59 1.36 20.83
C SER A 333 -2.16 2.65 21.53
N LEU A 334 -3.11 3.55 21.73
CA LEU A 334 -2.88 4.84 22.39
C LEU A 334 -3.76 4.93 23.65
N LEU A 335 -3.13 5.24 24.77
CA LEU A 335 -3.81 5.52 26.04
C LEU A 335 -3.38 6.89 26.55
N SER A 336 -4.28 7.88 26.51
CA SER A 336 -4.00 9.25 26.95
C SER A 336 -2.73 9.83 26.32
N GLY A 337 -2.58 9.69 25.00
CA GLY A 337 -1.42 10.13 24.24
C GLY A 337 -0.20 9.22 24.32
N LYS A 338 -0.15 8.27 25.24
CA LYS A 338 0.96 7.32 25.36
C LYS A 338 0.79 6.15 24.40
N LEU A 339 1.81 5.89 23.58
CA LEU A 339 1.88 4.70 22.74
C LEU A 339 2.12 3.46 23.62
N LEU A 340 1.32 2.44 23.42
CA LEU A 340 1.45 1.13 24.05
C LEU A 340 1.61 0.06 22.97
N GLU A 341 2.46 -0.92 23.26
CA GLU A 341 2.73 -2.07 22.40
C GLU A 341 2.47 -3.37 23.15
N VAL A 342 1.80 -4.31 22.49
CA VAL A 342 1.56 -5.66 23.01
C VAL A 342 1.99 -6.65 21.93
N ASN A 343 2.99 -7.49 22.25
CA ASN A 343 3.48 -8.53 21.32
C ASN A 343 2.41 -9.59 21.05
N LEU A 344 2.35 -10.07 19.79
CA LEU A 344 1.41 -11.11 19.35
C LEU A 344 1.91 -12.54 19.58
N ASN A 345 3.14 -12.71 20.07
CA ASN A 345 3.79 -14.02 20.29
C ASN A 345 3.19 -14.77 21.50
#